data_c6e5ee2923105b86d2e722b8f7efc43b
#
_entry.id   c6e5ee2923105b86d2e722b8f7efc43b
#
_cell.length_a   1.000
_cell.length_b   1.000
_cell.length_c   1.000
_cell.angle_alpha   90.00
_cell.angle_beta   90.00
_cell.angle_gamma   90.00
#
_symmetry.space_group_name_H-M   'P 1'
#
loop_
_entity.id
_entity.type
_entity.pdbx_description
1 polymer ?
#
loop_
_entity_poly.entity_id
_entity_poly.type
_entity_poly.pdbx_seq_one_letter_code
_entity_poly.pdbx_strand_id
1 'polypeptide(L)'
;MGKELLSFLKLPGDGFLRFTILGIEGLKGKYEEALSVDGVVGLVIGTRPDCMPDPLLRYLEELNKHTFLLVEYGIETTRDVTLKRINRGHTYADTVETVNRTAACGILTGGHVILGLPGETHDEIIAQAAELSRLPLTTLKMHQLQLIRGTKMAREFECRPEDFHLFSVDEYIDLVIDYVEHLRPDLILERFVSQSPKELLIAPDWGLKNYEFTARVQKRMKERGAYQGKAYLV
;
A
#
# COMPACT_ATOMS: atom_id res chain seq x y z
N MET A 1 21.00 3.32 16.22
CA MET A 1 20.64 3.93 14.93
C MET A 1 19.14 4.12 14.95
N GLY A 2 18.65 5.38 15.03
CA GLY A 2 17.22 5.69 15.14
C GLY A 2 16.47 5.28 13.87
N LYS A 3 15.34 4.57 14.05
CA LYS A 3 14.40 4.32 12.96
C LYS A 3 13.82 5.67 12.51
N GLU A 4 14.00 6.01 11.25
CA GLU A 4 13.41 7.23 10.68
C GLU A 4 11.90 7.05 10.54
N LEU A 5 11.13 7.92 11.19
CA LEU A 5 9.68 7.97 11.06
C LEU A 5 9.33 8.60 9.69
N LEU A 6 8.82 7.78 8.78
CA LEU A 6 8.30 8.25 7.49
C LEU A 6 6.78 8.34 7.57
N SER A 7 6.25 9.55 7.47
CA SER A 7 4.82 9.80 7.32
C SER A 7 4.54 10.62 6.07
N PHE A 8 3.44 10.32 5.41
CA PHE A 8 2.95 11.07 4.25
C PHE A 8 1.57 11.61 4.59
N LEU A 9 1.35 12.90 4.39
CA LEU A 9 0.05 13.52 4.50
C LEU A 9 -0.51 13.75 3.10
N LYS A 10 -1.73 13.31 2.84
CA LYS A 10 -2.44 13.65 1.61
C LYS A 10 -3.22 14.95 1.83
N LEU A 11 -2.87 15.99 1.09
CA LEU A 11 -3.59 17.26 1.08
C LEU A 11 -4.71 17.24 0.03
N PRO A 12 -5.75 18.11 0.17
CA PRO A 12 -6.73 18.35 -0.89
C PRO A 12 -6.03 18.79 -2.18
N GLY A 13 -6.29 18.09 -3.30
CA GLY A 13 -5.48 18.18 -4.52
C GLY A 13 -4.37 17.11 -4.50
N ASP A 14 -3.78 16.76 -5.62
CA ASP A 14 -2.84 15.63 -5.78
C ASP A 14 -1.48 15.78 -5.04
N GLY A 15 -1.43 16.56 -3.95
CA GLY A 15 -0.23 16.83 -3.18
C GLY A 15 0.00 15.84 -2.04
N PHE A 16 1.19 15.21 -2.02
CA PHE A 16 1.72 14.49 -0.87
C PHE A 16 2.82 15.29 -0.19
N LEU A 17 2.65 15.60 1.10
CA LEU A 17 3.75 16.10 1.93
C LEU A 17 4.53 14.91 2.49
N ARG A 18 5.82 14.83 2.15
CA ARG A 18 6.75 13.84 2.69
C ARG A 18 7.42 14.43 3.92
N PHE A 19 7.15 13.84 5.08
CA PHE A 19 7.86 14.17 6.33
C PHE A 19 8.97 13.14 6.55
N THR A 20 10.19 13.54 6.26
CA THR A 20 11.38 12.72 6.56
C THR A 20 11.98 13.26 7.86
N ILE A 21 12.15 12.38 8.86
CA ILE A 21 12.92 12.66 10.09
C ILE A 21 12.28 13.74 10.99
N LEU A 22 11.00 13.63 11.28
CA LEU A 22 10.40 14.38 12.38
C LEU A 22 10.25 13.47 13.60
N GLY A 23 10.66 13.94 14.77
CA GLY A 23 10.25 13.31 16.02
C GLY A 23 8.73 13.41 16.22
N ILE A 24 8.18 12.71 17.21
CA ILE A 24 6.73 12.66 17.46
C ILE A 24 6.11 14.04 17.55
N GLU A 25 6.74 14.98 18.26
CA GLU A 25 6.24 16.35 18.42
C GLU A 25 6.22 17.11 17.08
N GLY A 26 7.20 16.88 16.22
CA GLY A 26 7.20 17.46 14.88
C GLY A 26 6.07 16.91 14.00
N LEU A 27 5.74 15.62 14.12
CA LEU A 27 4.61 15.00 13.42
C LEU A 27 3.27 15.55 13.92
N LYS A 28 3.08 15.65 15.25
CA LYS A 28 1.89 16.26 15.86
C LYS A 28 1.65 17.66 15.32
N GLY A 29 2.67 18.53 15.34
CA GLY A 29 2.55 19.88 14.81
C GLY A 29 2.13 19.92 13.33
N LYS A 30 2.59 18.95 12.52
CA LYS A 30 2.17 18.87 11.12
C LYS A 30 0.72 18.39 10.94
N TYR A 31 0.27 17.47 11.76
CA TYR A 31 -1.12 17.01 11.73
C TYR A 31 -2.06 18.11 12.19
N GLU A 32 -1.71 18.85 13.24
CA GLU A 32 -2.48 19.98 13.74
C GLU A 32 -2.51 21.15 12.74
N GLU A 33 -1.37 21.47 12.10
CA GLU A 33 -1.29 22.45 11.02
C GLU A 33 -2.23 22.09 9.86
N ALA A 34 -2.23 20.82 9.42
CA ALA A 34 -3.11 20.35 8.35
C ALA A 34 -4.59 20.43 8.74
N LEU A 35 -4.93 20.06 9.96
CA LEU A 35 -6.31 20.10 10.47
C LEU A 35 -6.81 21.52 10.73
N SER A 36 -5.91 22.50 10.88
CA SER A 36 -6.28 23.92 11.05
C SER A 36 -6.74 24.59 9.76
N VAL A 37 -6.56 23.92 8.60
CA VAL A 37 -6.98 24.45 7.30
C VAL A 37 -8.49 24.29 7.13
N ASP A 38 -9.18 25.37 6.79
CA ASP A 38 -10.62 25.36 6.57
C ASP A 38 -11.04 24.32 5.52
N GLY A 39 -12.06 23.52 5.85
CA GLY A 39 -12.58 22.48 4.99
C GLY A 39 -11.85 21.14 5.06
N VAL A 40 -10.77 21.02 5.84
CA VAL A 40 -10.13 19.74 6.13
C VAL A 40 -10.94 19.02 7.20
N VAL A 41 -11.45 17.83 6.86
CA VAL A 41 -12.31 17.01 7.73
C VAL A 41 -11.60 15.84 8.38
N GLY A 42 -10.33 15.60 8.04
CA GLY A 42 -9.56 14.49 8.59
C GLY A 42 -8.22 14.27 7.91
N LEU A 43 -7.54 13.23 8.32
CA LEU A 43 -6.20 12.88 7.84
C LEU A 43 -6.16 11.46 7.27
N VAL A 44 -5.41 11.29 6.19
CA VAL A 44 -4.93 10.00 5.71
C VAL A 44 -3.42 9.98 5.86
N ILE A 45 -2.91 9.12 6.73
CA ILE A 45 -1.49 9.04 7.11
C ILE A 45 -0.87 7.79 6.53
N GLY A 46 0.03 7.95 5.54
CA GLY A 46 0.83 6.84 5.03
C GLY A 46 2.09 6.63 5.87
N THR A 47 2.35 5.41 6.32
CA THR A 47 3.52 5.07 7.13
C THR A 47 3.98 3.62 6.91
N ARG A 48 5.08 3.23 7.57
CA ARG A 48 5.52 1.84 7.63
C ARG A 48 5.06 1.19 8.94
N PRO A 49 4.87 -0.14 8.97
CA PRO A 49 4.48 -0.86 10.20
C PRO A 49 5.42 -0.60 11.38
N ASP A 50 6.73 -0.59 11.14
CA ASP A 50 7.75 -0.37 12.18
C ASP A 50 7.90 1.11 12.63
N CYS A 51 7.09 2.00 12.06
CA CYS A 51 7.14 3.45 12.34
C CYS A 51 5.94 3.96 13.16
N MET A 52 5.23 3.06 13.88
CA MET A 52 4.10 3.41 14.75
C MET A 52 4.43 3.11 16.24
N PRO A 53 5.26 3.94 16.88
CA PRO A 53 5.55 3.74 18.33
C PRO A 53 4.33 4.09 19.19
N ASP A 54 4.25 3.50 20.39
CA ASP A 54 3.13 3.69 21.32
C ASP A 54 2.76 5.15 21.62
N PRO A 55 3.72 6.07 21.82
CA PRO A 55 3.36 7.47 22.07
C PRO A 55 2.67 8.13 20.88
N LEU A 56 3.04 7.78 19.64
CA LEU A 56 2.37 8.27 18.44
C LEU A 56 0.97 7.65 18.30
N LEU A 57 0.85 6.35 18.50
CA LEU A 57 -0.43 5.65 18.42
C LEU A 57 -1.45 6.21 19.44
N ARG A 58 -1.03 6.45 20.69
CA ARG A 58 -1.89 7.09 21.71
C ARG A 58 -2.33 8.49 21.31
N TYR A 59 -1.45 9.29 20.71
CA TYR A 59 -1.84 10.59 20.19
C TYR A 59 -2.87 10.48 19.06
N LEU A 60 -2.68 9.56 18.13
CA LEU A 60 -3.61 9.33 17.03
C LEU A 60 -4.95 8.78 17.53
N GLU A 61 -4.96 7.95 18.57
CA GLU A 61 -6.18 7.47 19.22
C GLU A 61 -7.01 8.65 19.79
N GLU A 62 -6.37 9.59 20.49
CA GLU A 62 -7.06 10.78 20.97
C GLU A 62 -7.54 11.67 19.82
N LEU A 63 -6.71 11.86 18.78
CA LEU A 63 -7.08 12.64 17.61
C LEU A 63 -8.29 12.03 16.88
N ASN A 64 -8.36 10.71 16.78
CA ASN A 64 -9.44 9.96 16.12
C ASN A 64 -10.82 10.18 16.77
N LYS A 65 -10.90 10.66 18.03
CA LYS A 65 -12.16 10.98 18.71
C LYS A 65 -12.84 12.24 18.14
N HIS A 66 -12.08 13.07 17.43
CA HIS A 66 -12.50 14.41 17.02
C HIS A 66 -12.38 14.66 15.51
N THR A 67 -11.72 13.76 14.77
CA THR A 67 -11.52 13.92 13.33
C THR A 67 -11.51 12.57 12.62
N PHE A 68 -11.80 12.56 11.33
CA PHE A 68 -11.63 11.34 10.53
C PHE A 68 -10.14 11.00 10.42
N LEU A 69 -9.81 9.75 10.70
CA LEU A 69 -8.42 9.27 10.62
C LEU A 69 -8.35 7.91 9.94
N LEU A 70 -7.51 7.83 8.91
CA LEU A 70 -7.12 6.59 8.23
C LEU A 70 -5.60 6.47 8.24
N VAL A 71 -5.07 5.37 8.78
CA VAL A 71 -3.62 5.08 8.72
C VAL A 71 -3.37 4.00 7.69
N GLU A 72 -2.60 4.34 6.65
CA GLU A 72 -2.24 3.46 5.54
C GLU A 72 -0.82 2.91 5.74
N TYR A 73 -0.71 1.59 5.82
CA TYR A 73 0.56 0.90 6.01
C TYR A 73 1.12 0.39 4.69
N GLY A 74 2.38 0.74 4.40
CA GLY A 74 3.14 0.13 3.30
C GLY A 74 3.54 -1.30 3.68
N ILE A 75 2.62 -2.24 3.48
CA ILE A 75 2.82 -3.67 3.74
C ILE A 75 3.76 -4.26 2.69
N GLU A 76 3.55 -3.92 1.45
CA GLU A 76 4.23 -4.28 0.22
C GLU A 76 4.03 -5.76 -0.16
N THR A 77 4.30 -6.69 0.75
CA THR A 77 4.11 -8.14 0.61
C THR A 77 3.98 -8.79 2.00
N THR A 78 3.39 -9.97 2.06
CA THR A 78 3.32 -10.76 3.30
C THR A 78 4.54 -11.69 3.49
N ARG A 79 5.49 -11.68 2.55
CA ARG A 79 6.63 -12.60 2.52
C ARG A 79 7.90 -11.95 3.04
N ASP A 80 8.40 -12.41 4.17
CA ASP A 80 9.61 -11.86 4.80
C ASP A 80 10.86 -11.98 3.93
N VAL A 81 10.96 -13.02 3.10
CA VAL A 81 12.08 -13.19 2.16
C VAL A 81 12.06 -12.05 1.12
N THR A 82 10.90 -11.69 0.62
CA THR A 82 10.72 -10.58 -0.31
C THR A 82 10.93 -9.22 0.37
N LEU A 83 10.36 -9.02 1.57
CA LEU A 83 10.60 -7.80 2.38
C LEU A 83 12.09 -7.57 2.60
N LYS A 84 12.84 -8.61 2.93
CA LYS A 84 14.30 -8.54 3.08
C LYS A 84 15.00 -8.19 1.76
N ARG A 85 14.59 -8.80 0.64
CA ARG A 85 15.16 -8.54 -0.70
C ARG A 85 14.99 -7.07 -1.10
N ILE A 86 13.78 -6.51 -0.92
CA ILE A 86 13.47 -5.12 -1.24
C ILE A 86 13.94 -4.13 -0.15
N ASN A 87 14.69 -4.61 0.84
CA ASN A 87 15.27 -3.82 1.93
C ASN A 87 14.23 -3.05 2.76
N ARG A 88 13.07 -3.69 3.06
CA ARG A 88 12.10 -3.14 4.02
C ARG A 88 12.61 -3.33 5.45
N GLY A 89 12.35 -2.34 6.30
CA GLY A 89 12.83 -2.33 7.69
C GLY A 89 11.93 -3.10 8.67
N HIS A 90 10.92 -3.82 8.18
CA HIS A 90 9.95 -4.57 8.98
C HIS A 90 9.73 -5.97 8.43
N THR A 91 9.16 -6.84 9.26
CA THR A 91 8.66 -8.16 8.92
C THR A 91 7.14 -8.15 8.71
N TYR A 92 6.59 -9.23 8.18
CA TYR A 92 5.13 -9.37 8.14
C TYR A 92 4.50 -9.49 9.54
N ALA A 93 5.21 -10.07 10.50
CA ALA A 93 4.79 -10.09 11.90
C ALA A 93 4.65 -8.67 12.49
N ASP A 94 5.58 -7.76 12.19
CA ASP A 94 5.47 -6.34 12.57
C ASP A 94 4.22 -5.68 11.95
N THR A 95 3.89 -6.06 10.71
CA THR A 95 2.68 -5.59 10.03
C THR A 95 1.42 -6.06 10.75
N VAL A 96 1.33 -7.36 11.04
CA VAL A 96 0.18 -7.96 11.75
C VAL A 96 -0.01 -7.30 13.11
N GLU A 97 1.05 -7.17 13.90
CA GLU A 97 1.00 -6.52 15.21
C GLU A 97 0.51 -5.08 15.11
N THR A 98 1.13 -4.29 14.22
CA THR A 98 0.86 -2.84 14.16
C THR A 98 -0.53 -2.54 13.61
N VAL A 99 -0.99 -3.27 12.59
CA VAL A 99 -2.35 -3.11 12.05
C VAL A 99 -3.39 -3.45 13.11
N ASN A 100 -3.21 -4.55 13.85
CA ASN A 100 -4.13 -4.94 14.92
C ASN A 100 -4.15 -3.91 16.07
N ARG A 101 -2.98 -3.40 16.49
CA ARG A 101 -2.90 -2.36 17.53
C ARG A 101 -3.62 -1.08 17.11
N THR A 102 -3.44 -0.67 15.86
CA THR A 102 -4.07 0.54 15.33
C THR A 102 -5.59 0.39 15.23
N ALA A 103 -6.06 -0.73 14.72
CA ALA A 103 -7.49 -1.03 14.67
C ALA A 103 -8.12 -1.15 16.06
N ALA A 104 -7.40 -1.70 17.06
CA ALA A 104 -7.87 -1.78 18.45
C ALA A 104 -8.07 -0.40 19.09
N CYS A 105 -7.37 0.65 18.62
CA CYS A 105 -7.62 2.06 18.98
C CYS A 105 -8.81 2.68 18.23
N GLY A 106 -9.59 1.89 17.48
CA GLY A 106 -10.73 2.39 16.68
C GLY A 106 -10.33 3.20 15.45
N ILE A 107 -9.06 3.22 15.07
CA ILE A 107 -8.54 3.94 13.90
C ILE A 107 -8.72 3.07 12.66
N LEU A 108 -9.24 3.64 11.59
CA LEU A 108 -9.33 2.95 10.30
C LEU A 108 -7.93 2.65 9.75
N THR A 109 -7.76 1.44 9.23
CA THR A 109 -6.48 0.99 8.70
C THR A 109 -6.56 0.67 7.21
N GLY A 110 -5.55 1.09 6.47
CA GLY A 110 -5.38 0.76 5.06
C GLY A 110 -4.06 0.02 4.81
N GLY A 111 -4.03 -0.77 3.76
CA GLY A 111 -2.83 -1.49 3.31
C GLY A 111 -2.40 -1.06 1.90
N HIS A 112 -1.09 -1.00 1.67
CA HIS A 112 -0.52 -0.91 0.33
C HIS A 112 0.27 -2.18 0.04
N VAL A 113 0.06 -2.78 -1.13
CA VAL A 113 0.79 -3.97 -1.59
C VAL A 113 1.30 -3.77 -3.01
N ILE A 114 2.44 -4.39 -3.31
CA ILE A 114 3.03 -4.39 -4.64
C ILE A 114 2.92 -5.81 -5.19
N LEU A 115 2.18 -5.97 -6.28
CA LEU A 115 2.08 -7.23 -6.99
C LEU A 115 3.20 -7.34 -8.03
N GLY A 116 3.86 -8.49 -8.06
CA GLY A 116 4.95 -8.77 -8.99
C GLY A 116 6.34 -8.36 -8.47
N LEU A 117 6.55 -8.36 -7.17
CA LEU A 117 7.87 -8.20 -6.59
C LEU A 117 8.80 -9.36 -7.03
N PRO A 118 10.11 -9.09 -7.24
CA PRO A 118 11.02 -10.09 -7.80
C PRO A 118 11.13 -11.31 -6.88
N GLY A 119 11.02 -12.49 -7.49
CA GLY A 119 11.08 -13.77 -6.81
C GLY A 119 9.76 -14.28 -6.23
N GLU A 120 8.65 -13.58 -6.47
CA GLU A 120 7.31 -14.05 -6.15
C GLU A 120 6.65 -14.72 -7.35
N THR A 121 6.18 -15.96 -7.16
CA THR A 121 5.37 -16.67 -8.16
C THR A 121 3.92 -16.19 -8.12
N HIS A 122 3.15 -16.48 -9.17
CA HIS A 122 1.72 -16.15 -9.23
C HIS A 122 0.97 -16.70 -8.00
N ASP A 123 1.16 -17.98 -7.67
CA ASP A 123 0.47 -18.63 -6.55
C ASP A 123 0.85 -18.01 -5.20
N GLU A 124 2.11 -17.61 -5.03
CA GLU A 124 2.59 -16.91 -3.84
C GLU A 124 2.00 -15.50 -3.72
N ILE A 125 1.79 -14.80 -4.83
CA ILE A 125 1.10 -13.50 -4.85
C ILE A 125 -0.36 -13.69 -4.44
N ILE A 126 -1.07 -14.65 -5.04
CA ILE A 126 -2.47 -14.91 -4.73
C ILE A 126 -2.67 -15.34 -3.28
N ALA A 127 -1.79 -16.18 -2.73
CA ALA A 127 -1.87 -16.60 -1.32
C ALA A 127 -1.83 -15.43 -0.32
N GLN A 128 -1.18 -14.32 -0.68
CA GLN A 128 -1.14 -13.12 0.17
C GLN A 128 -2.53 -12.50 0.40
N ALA A 129 -3.48 -12.67 -0.53
CA ALA A 129 -4.83 -12.15 -0.39
C ALA A 129 -5.54 -12.74 0.85
N ALA A 130 -5.35 -14.03 1.12
CA ALA A 130 -5.90 -14.69 2.32
C ALA A 130 -5.27 -14.15 3.62
N GLU A 131 -3.96 -13.92 3.63
CA GLU A 131 -3.25 -13.34 4.79
C GLU A 131 -3.74 -11.92 5.09
N LEU A 132 -3.88 -11.08 4.07
CA LEU A 132 -4.39 -9.71 4.23
C LEU A 132 -5.85 -9.69 4.64
N SER A 133 -6.64 -10.65 4.19
CA SER A 133 -8.07 -10.76 4.56
C SER A 133 -8.28 -11.07 6.04
N ARG A 134 -7.29 -11.61 6.75
CA ARG A 134 -7.33 -11.83 8.20
C ARG A 134 -7.04 -10.56 9.02
N LEU A 135 -6.48 -9.53 8.39
CA LEU A 135 -6.19 -8.27 9.07
C LEU A 135 -7.41 -7.36 9.10
N PRO A 136 -7.58 -6.54 10.13
CA PRO A 136 -8.68 -5.58 10.24
C PRO A 136 -8.45 -4.35 9.33
N LEU A 137 -8.08 -4.58 8.07
CA LEU A 137 -7.92 -3.53 7.08
C LEU A 137 -9.29 -3.02 6.60
N THR A 138 -9.48 -1.73 6.54
CA THR A 138 -10.65 -1.08 5.94
C THR A 138 -10.47 -0.93 4.43
N THR A 139 -9.26 -0.55 4.02
CA THR A 139 -8.94 -0.28 2.61
C THR A 139 -7.69 -1.00 2.15
N LEU A 140 -7.60 -1.27 0.84
CA LEU A 140 -6.41 -1.83 0.21
C LEU A 140 -6.10 -1.10 -1.10
N LYS A 141 -4.84 -0.74 -1.27
CA LYS A 141 -4.27 -0.23 -2.52
C LYS A 141 -3.30 -1.25 -3.10
N MET A 142 -3.53 -1.64 -4.32
CA MET A 142 -2.60 -2.48 -5.08
C MET A 142 -1.76 -1.63 -6.02
N HIS A 143 -0.52 -2.02 -6.19
CA HIS A 143 0.41 -1.40 -7.11
C HIS A 143 1.11 -2.49 -7.92
N GLN A 144 1.34 -2.23 -9.21
CA GLN A 144 2.31 -3.02 -9.96
C GLN A 144 3.73 -2.65 -9.50
N LEU A 145 4.66 -3.58 -9.62
CA LEU A 145 6.07 -3.23 -9.50
C LEU A 145 6.44 -2.16 -10.54
N GLN A 146 7.08 -1.09 -10.10
CA GLN A 146 7.66 -0.06 -10.96
C GLN A 146 9.16 0.06 -10.71
N LEU A 147 9.95 -0.04 -11.77
CA LEU A 147 11.39 0.18 -11.74
C LEU A 147 11.68 1.67 -11.92
N ILE A 148 12.18 2.29 -10.86
CA ILE A 148 12.42 3.73 -10.80
C ILE A 148 13.92 4.02 -10.91
N ARG A 149 14.28 4.90 -11.81
CA ARG A 149 15.67 5.32 -12.06
C ARG A 149 16.35 5.76 -10.77
N GLY A 150 17.60 5.33 -10.60
CA GLY A 150 18.42 5.68 -9.43
C GLY A 150 18.18 4.81 -8.19
N THR A 151 17.19 3.90 -8.21
CA THR A 151 16.95 2.96 -7.11
C THR A 151 17.89 1.76 -7.15
N LYS A 152 18.05 1.07 -6.00
CA LYS A 152 18.79 -0.18 -5.93
C LYS A 152 18.14 -1.26 -6.81
N MET A 153 16.80 -1.32 -6.83
CA MET A 153 16.04 -2.30 -7.61
C MET A 153 16.22 -2.09 -9.12
N ALA A 154 16.31 -0.84 -9.60
CA ALA A 154 16.61 -0.56 -10.99
C ALA A 154 18.00 -1.07 -11.39
N ARG A 155 19.01 -0.89 -10.54
CA ARG A 155 20.36 -1.44 -10.75
C ARG A 155 20.39 -2.97 -10.70
N GLU A 156 19.61 -3.58 -9.84
CA GLU A 156 19.46 -5.04 -9.78
C GLU A 156 18.85 -5.57 -11.07
N PHE A 157 17.83 -4.91 -11.60
CA PHE A 157 17.22 -5.24 -12.89
C PHE A 157 18.20 -5.12 -14.06
N GLU A 158 19.04 -4.08 -14.09
CA GLU A 158 20.08 -3.91 -15.12
C GLU A 158 21.10 -5.06 -15.10
N CYS A 159 21.40 -5.60 -13.91
CA CYS A 159 22.36 -6.70 -13.76
C CYS A 159 21.76 -8.09 -13.97
N ARG A 160 20.50 -8.28 -13.60
CA ARG A 160 19.80 -9.59 -13.60
C ARG A 160 18.32 -9.40 -13.99
N PRO A 161 18.03 -9.02 -15.26
CA PRO A 161 16.65 -8.80 -15.69
C PRO A 161 15.79 -10.06 -15.61
N GLU A 162 16.38 -11.24 -15.69
CA GLU A 162 15.72 -12.55 -15.57
C GLU A 162 15.07 -12.79 -14.20
N ASP A 163 15.48 -12.09 -13.16
CA ASP A 163 14.88 -12.18 -11.82
C ASP A 163 13.54 -11.41 -11.72
N PHE A 164 13.17 -10.65 -12.75
CA PHE A 164 12.02 -9.75 -12.75
C PHE A 164 11.00 -10.16 -13.81
N HIS A 165 9.79 -10.43 -13.38
CA HIS A 165 8.66 -10.57 -14.28
C HIS A 165 7.91 -9.24 -14.38
N LEU A 166 8.13 -8.51 -15.46
CA LEU A 166 7.42 -7.26 -15.74
C LEU A 166 6.17 -7.58 -16.56
N PHE A 167 5.02 -7.53 -15.92
CA PHE A 167 3.75 -7.85 -16.54
C PHE A 167 3.38 -6.90 -17.70
N SER A 168 2.80 -7.42 -18.75
CA SER A 168 1.99 -6.64 -19.66
C SER A 168 0.72 -6.15 -18.97
N VAL A 169 0.00 -5.22 -19.61
CA VAL A 169 -1.28 -4.71 -19.07
C VAL A 169 -2.27 -5.84 -18.85
N ASP A 170 -2.42 -6.74 -19.84
CA ASP A 170 -3.40 -7.82 -19.78
C ASP A 170 -3.06 -8.88 -18.76
N GLU A 171 -1.80 -9.28 -18.64
CA GLU A 171 -1.32 -10.19 -17.58
C GLU A 171 -1.56 -9.60 -16.19
N TYR A 172 -1.29 -8.31 -16.01
CA TYR A 172 -1.50 -7.67 -14.71
C TYR A 172 -2.99 -7.50 -14.38
N ILE A 173 -3.84 -7.25 -15.38
CA ILE A 173 -5.30 -7.26 -15.21
C ILE A 173 -5.75 -8.63 -14.71
N ASP A 174 -5.30 -9.71 -15.33
CA ASP A 174 -5.69 -11.06 -14.95
C ASP A 174 -5.18 -11.41 -13.54
N LEU A 175 -3.93 -11.05 -13.19
CA LEU A 175 -3.39 -11.20 -11.83
C LEU A 175 -4.22 -10.42 -10.80
N VAL A 176 -4.57 -9.16 -11.08
CA VAL A 176 -5.40 -8.34 -10.17
C VAL A 176 -6.77 -8.98 -9.96
N ILE A 177 -7.39 -9.54 -10.99
CA ILE A 177 -8.69 -10.20 -10.88
C ILE A 177 -8.57 -11.45 -10.02
N ASP A 178 -7.58 -12.31 -10.28
CA ASP A 178 -7.34 -13.50 -9.48
C ASP A 178 -7.09 -13.14 -8.00
N TYR A 179 -6.32 -12.09 -7.76
CA TYR A 179 -6.07 -11.58 -6.41
C TYR A 179 -7.35 -11.10 -5.71
N VAL A 180 -8.18 -10.32 -6.41
CA VAL A 180 -9.45 -9.76 -5.90
C VAL A 180 -10.46 -10.87 -5.60
N GLU A 181 -10.52 -11.93 -6.40
CA GLU A 181 -11.39 -13.08 -6.13
C GLU A 181 -11.05 -13.77 -4.79
N HIS A 182 -9.80 -13.68 -4.31
CA HIS A 182 -9.35 -14.28 -3.04
C HIS A 182 -9.40 -13.34 -1.84
N LEU A 183 -9.67 -12.04 -2.04
CA LEU A 183 -9.84 -11.08 -0.94
C LEU A 183 -11.23 -11.22 -0.30
N ARG A 184 -11.34 -10.95 1.01
CA ARG A 184 -12.64 -10.86 1.66
C ARG A 184 -13.53 -9.78 1.00
N PRO A 185 -14.85 -10.01 0.89
CA PRO A 185 -15.74 -9.19 0.06
C PRO A 185 -16.00 -7.76 0.60
N ASP A 186 -15.78 -7.51 1.89
CA ASP A 186 -16.02 -6.23 2.55
C ASP A 186 -14.79 -5.28 2.57
N LEU A 187 -13.64 -5.73 2.06
CA LEU A 187 -12.45 -4.90 1.95
C LEU A 187 -12.59 -3.87 0.82
N ILE A 188 -12.45 -2.60 1.14
CA ILE A 188 -12.58 -1.52 0.15
C ILE A 188 -11.32 -1.45 -0.70
N LEU A 189 -11.46 -1.61 -2.01
CA LEU A 189 -10.36 -1.51 -2.97
C LEU A 189 -10.30 -0.09 -3.54
N GLU A 190 -9.22 0.65 -3.24
CA GLU A 190 -9.10 2.05 -3.64
C GLU A 190 -8.40 2.23 -4.99
N ARG A 191 -7.44 1.35 -5.30
CA ARG A 191 -6.58 1.52 -6.46
C ARG A 191 -5.90 0.20 -6.84
N PHE A 192 -5.68 0.01 -8.17
CA PHE A 192 -5.04 -1.18 -8.73
C PHE A 192 -3.64 -0.93 -9.30
N VAL A 193 -3.30 0.32 -9.61
CA VAL A 193 -2.01 0.69 -10.21
C VAL A 193 -1.46 1.96 -9.58
N SER A 194 -0.15 2.12 -9.59
CA SER A 194 0.54 3.34 -9.24
C SER A 194 1.05 4.06 -10.48
N GLN A 195 1.26 5.36 -10.37
CA GLN A 195 1.87 6.19 -11.40
C GLN A 195 3.11 6.87 -10.84
N SER A 196 4.19 6.86 -11.58
CA SER A 196 5.42 7.58 -11.29
C SER A 196 5.71 8.61 -12.37
N PRO A 197 6.48 9.67 -12.07
CA PRO A 197 6.95 10.61 -13.06
C PRO A 197 7.62 9.87 -14.22
N LYS A 198 7.25 10.22 -15.47
CA LYS A 198 7.76 9.51 -16.67
C LYS A 198 9.26 9.54 -16.79
N GLU A 199 9.90 10.63 -16.40
CA GLU A 199 11.35 10.80 -16.42
C GLU A 199 12.09 9.87 -15.45
N LEU A 200 11.41 9.38 -14.43
CA LEU A 200 11.96 8.45 -13.44
C LEU A 200 11.58 6.98 -13.71
N LEU A 201 10.50 6.75 -14.42
CA LEU A 201 10.02 5.40 -14.70
C LEU A 201 10.88 4.71 -15.76
N ILE A 202 11.43 3.53 -15.42
CA ILE A 202 12.15 2.67 -16.38
C ILE A 202 11.16 1.68 -17.00
N ALA A 203 10.40 0.94 -16.17
CA ALA A 203 9.44 -0.08 -16.59
C ALA A 203 8.49 -0.47 -15.43
N PRO A 204 7.31 -1.03 -15.73
CA PRO A 204 6.63 -1.00 -17.01
C PRO A 204 6.00 0.37 -17.28
N ASP A 205 6.07 0.88 -18.48
CA ASP A 205 5.30 2.07 -18.92
C ASP A 205 4.13 1.62 -19.78
N TRP A 206 2.95 1.55 -19.19
CA TRP A 206 1.74 1.15 -19.90
C TRP A 206 0.98 2.33 -20.52
N GLY A 207 1.40 3.55 -20.25
CA GLY A 207 0.75 4.77 -20.75
C GLY A 207 -0.70 4.95 -20.29
N LEU A 208 -1.18 4.16 -19.32
CA LEU A 208 -2.56 4.17 -18.83
C LEU A 208 -2.71 4.98 -17.54
N LYS A 209 -3.79 5.72 -17.46
CA LYS A 209 -4.22 6.35 -16.19
C LYS A 209 -4.96 5.32 -15.31
N ASN A 210 -4.98 5.58 -13.99
CA ASN A 210 -5.63 4.68 -13.04
C ASN A 210 -7.10 4.37 -13.40
N TYR A 211 -7.88 5.37 -13.81
CA TYR A 211 -9.29 5.15 -14.18
C TYR A 211 -9.45 4.29 -15.45
N GLU A 212 -8.53 4.41 -16.42
CA GLU A 212 -8.55 3.59 -17.65
C GLU A 212 -8.21 2.13 -17.32
N PHE A 213 -7.22 1.92 -16.44
CA PHE A 213 -6.88 0.59 -15.96
C PHE A 213 -8.06 -0.03 -15.19
N THR A 214 -8.66 0.71 -14.26
CA THR A 214 -9.83 0.25 -13.48
C THR A 214 -10.99 -0.14 -14.41
N ALA A 215 -11.28 0.64 -15.45
CA ALA A 215 -12.32 0.31 -16.41
C ALA A 215 -12.03 -1.01 -17.16
N ARG A 216 -10.77 -1.27 -17.52
CA ARG A 216 -10.36 -2.55 -18.13
C ARG A 216 -10.52 -3.74 -17.17
N VAL A 217 -10.12 -3.57 -15.89
CA VAL A 217 -10.33 -4.60 -14.86
C VAL A 217 -11.81 -4.91 -14.72
N GLN A 218 -12.67 -3.90 -14.58
CA GLN A 218 -14.12 -4.08 -14.44
C GLN A 218 -14.73 -4.80 -15.66
N LYS A 219 -14.31 -4.42 -16.86
CA LYS A 219 -14.74 -5.08 -18.09
C LYS A 219 -14.34 -6.56 -18.09
N ARG A 220 -13.07 -6.87 -17.82
CA ARG A 220 -12.52 -8.24 -17.78
C ARG A 220 -13.18 -9.07 -16.67
N MET A 221 -13.43 -8.49 -15.49
CA MET A 221 -14.18 -9.15 -14.41
C MET A 221 -15.59 -9.56 -14.88
N LYS A 222 -16.30 -8.67 -15.58
CA LYS A 222 -17.63 -8.99 -16.13
C LYS A 222 -17.56 -10.12 -17.18
N GLU A 223 -16.57 -10.11 -18.05
CA GLU A 223 -16.35 -11.15 -19.06
C GLU A 223 -16.04 -12.51 -18.43
N ARG A 224 -15.28 -12.54 -17.33
CA ARG A 224 -14.90 -13.76 -16.57
C ARG A 224 -15.98 -14.20 -15.56
N GLY A 225 -17.05 -13.42 -15.32
CA GLY A 225 -17.98 -13.65 -14.21
C GLY A 225 -17.28 -13.62 -12.85
N ALA A 226 -16.25 -12.77 -12.74
CA ALA A 226 -15.43 -12.59 -11.55
C ALA A 226 -16.02 -11.52 -10.63
N TYR A 227 -15.88 -11.69 -9.32
CA TYR A 227 -16.24 -10.70 -8.31
C TYR A 227 -15.36 -10.87 -7.08
N GLN A 228 -15.23 -9.81 -6.30
CA GLN A 228 -14.44 -9.83 -5.07
C GLN A 228 -14.98 -10.88 -4.10
N GLY A 229 -14.11 -11.73 -3.60
CA GLY A 229 -14.45 -12.77 -2.64
C GLY A 229 -15.01 -14.06 -3.25
N LYS A 230 -15.04 -14.20 -4.57
CA LYS A 230 -15.55 -15.41 -5.24
C LYS A 230 -14.81 -16.70 -4.82
N ALA A 231 -13.51 -16.59 -4.57
CA ALA A 231 -12.64 -17.68 -4.14
C ALA A 231 -12.15 -17.50 -2.68
N TYR A 232 -12.72 -16.54 -1.95
CA TYR A 232 -12.37 -16.32 -0.55
C TYR A 232 -12.88 -17.49 0.32
N LEU A 233 -11.96 -18.12 1.03
CA LEU A 233 -12.27 -19.19 2.00
C LEU A 233 -12.21 -18.60 3.42
N VAL A 234 -13.29 -18.72 4.15
CA VAL A 234 -13.40 -18.30 5.56
C VAL A 234 -12.61 -19.21 6.48
#